data_118e39a384e730fd1c24bee25b5c8235
#
_entry.id   118e39a384e730fd1c24bee25b5c8235
#
_cell.length_a   1.000
_cell.length_b   1.000
_cell.length_c   1.000
_cell.angle_alpha   90.00
_cell.angle_beta   90.00
_cell.angle_gamma   90.00
#
_symmetry.space_group_name_H-M   'P 1'
#
loop_
_entity.id
_entity.type
_entity.pdbx_description
1 polymer ?
#
loop_
_entity_poly.entity_id
_entity_poly.type
_entity_poly.pdbx_seq_one_letter_code
_entity_poly.pdbx_strand_id
1 'polypeptide(L)'
;MYETVLIICPHCNSDRIRRHSKSSTGKQRYACNSCKKTFQREYSYEACNPSTRAKIYFQIINGSGTRATARALNINPNTVTATLRSFETLLWHVNYDFLFEKVDNELEVDIICGTEAEMDEMWSFVHDKSQQYWLWWAIDHETGRPLAFCFGTREHKYLEELRELIAGFNIKTVFVDGNPAYETIKNCDVVVSKRNTQKIERKHLSLRTWCSRLVRKGIRFSKSHAMHYIVVSLVINHWFFNRLLV
;
A
#
# COMPACT_ATOMS: atom_id res chain seq x y z
N MET A 1 -20.67 -35.60 -26.27
CA MET A 1 -20.52 -35.53 -24.82
C MET A 1 -20.67 -34.06 -24.41
N TYR A 2 -21.69 -33.70 -23.62
CA TYR A 2 -21.90 -32.30 -23.19
C TYR A 2 -21.23 -32.13 -21.81
N GLU A 3 -20.27 -31.23 -21.71
CA GLU A 3 -19.62 -30.90 -20.48
C GLU A 3 -20.43 -29.85 -19.73
N THR A 4 -20.90 -30.14 -18.54
CA THR A 4 -21.65 -29.19 -17.70
C THR A 4 -20.63 -28.31 -16.95
N VAL A 5 -20.53 -27.06 -17.32
CA VAL A 5 -19.65 -26.11 -16.66
C VAL A 5 -20.45 -25.21 -15.72
N LEU A 6 -20.14 -25.23 -14.45
CA LEU A 6 -20.70 -24.32 -13.45
C LEU A 6 -20.21 -22.90 -13.71
N ILE A 7 -21.14 -21.95 -13.83
CA ILE A 7 -20.82 -20.53 -14.02
C ILE A 7 -21.00 -19.81 -12.69
N ILE A 8 -19.89 -19.26 -12.18
CA ILE A 8 -19.84 -18.50 -10.94
C ILE A 8 -19.59 -17.01 -11.27
N CYS A 9 -20.18 -16.12 -10.48
CA CYS A 9 -19.97 -14.68 -10.63
C CYS A 9 -18.52 -14.29 -10.26
N PRO A 10 -17.74 -13.65 -11.14
CA PRO A 10 -16.36 -13.25 -10.84
C PRO A 10 -16.27 -12.05 -9.88
N HIS A 11 -17.40 -11.46 -9.48
CA HIS A 11 -17.45 -10.30 -8.59
C HIS A 11 -17.84 -10.63 -7.14
N CYS A 12 -18.60 -11.71 -6.91
CA CYS A 12 -19.11 -12.07 -5.58
C CYS A 12 -19.19 -13.59 -5.35
N ASN A 13 -18.63 -14.39 -6.24
CA ASN A 13 -18.60 -15.85 -6.20
C ASN A 13 -19.98 -16.55 -6.08
N SER A 14 -21.09 -15.84 -6.32
CA SER A 14 -22.43 -16.42 -6.30
C SER A 14 -22.67 -17.27 -7.53
N ASP A 15 -23.39 -18.35 -7.37
CA ASP A 15 -23.91 -19.25 -8.42
C ASP A 15 -25.27 -18.80 -8.99
N ARG A 16 -25.91 -17.77 -8.38
CA ARG A 16 -27.20 -17.23 -8.81
C ARG A 16 -27.07 -16.42 -10.10
N ILE A 17 -26.79 -17.10 -11.20
CA ILE A 17 -26.49 -16.50 -12.50
C ILE A 17 -27.66 -16.72 -13.46
N ARG A 18 -27.98 -15.70 -14.26
CA ARG A 18 -28.90 -15.80 -15.40
C ARG A 18 -28.22 -15.36 -16.69
N ARG A 19 -28.65 -15.93 -17.80
CA ARG A 19 -28.27 -15.40 -19.14
C ARG A 19 -28.82 -13.98 -19.31
N HIS A 20 -27.99 -13.12 -19.87
CA HIS A 20 -28.34 -11.74 -20.21
C HIS A 20 -28.26 -11.55 -21.73
N SER A 21 -28.09 -10.34 -22.22
CA SER A 21 -27.90 -10.05 -23.65
C SER A 21 -26.58 -10.66 -24.19
N LYS A 22 -26.37 -10.56 -25.51
CA LYS A 22 -25.07 -10.79 -26.13
C LYS A 22 -24.27 -9.48 -26.18
N SER A 23 -22.94 -9.59 -26.20
CA SER A 23 -22.03 -8.45 -26.45
C SER A 23 -22.12 -8.03 -27.92
N SER A 24 -21.56 -6.86 -28.27
CA SER A 24 -21.41 -6.42 -29.67
C SER A 24 -20.57 -7.39 -30.52
N THR A 25 -19.74 -8.22 -29.89
CA THR A 25 -18.95 -9.28 -30.55
C THR A 25 -19.64 -10.63 -30.56
N GLY A 26 -20.95 -10.69 -30.21
CA GLY A 26 -21.77 -11.90 -30.26
C GLY A 26 -21.60 -12.85 -29.06
N LYS A 27 -20.66 -12.56 -28.09
CA LYS A 27 -20.43 -13.40 -26.91
C LYS A 27 -21.57 -13.29 -25.89
N GLN A 28 -21.92 -14.42 -25.27
CA GLN A 28 -22.96 -14.47 -24.24
C GLN A 28 -22.54 -13.71 -23.01
N ARG A 29 -23.38 -12.80 -22.52
CA ARG A 29 -23.25 -12.12 -21.22
C ARG A 29 -24.13 -12.81 -20.19
N TYR A 30 -23.73 -12.71 -18.96
CA TYR A 30 -24.44 -13.21 -17.79
C TYR A 30 -24.68 -12.07 -16.79
N ALA A 31 -25.75 -12.16 -16.02
CA ALA A 31 -26.05 -11.25 -14.93
C ALA A 31 -26.13 -12.04 -13.62
N CYS A 32 -25.49 -11.53 -12.59
CA CYS A 32 -25.59 -12.07 -11.24
C CYS A 32 -26.80 -11.49 -10.52
N ASN A 33 -27.66 -12.37 -9.99
CA ASN A 33 -28.83 -11.95 -9.22
C ASN A 33 -28.48 -11.45 -7.82
N SER A 34 -27.31 -11.80 -7.29
CA SER A 34 -26.85 -11.37 -5.97
C SER A 34 -26.24 -9.96 -6.01
N CYS A 35 -25.17 -9.74 -6.79
CA CYS A 35 -24.48 -8.43 -6.84
C CYS A 35 -24.95 -7.51 -7.99
N LYS A 36 -25.90 -7.94 -8.82
CA LYS A 36 -26.48 -7.22 -9.96
C LYS A 36 -25.50 -6.85 -11.08
N LYS A 37 -24.23 -7.26 -11.01
CA LYS A 37 -23.23 -7.02 -12.04
C LYS A 37 -23.37 -7.99 -13.20
N THR A 38 -22.98 -7.53 -14.40
CA THR A 38 -22.93 -8.35 -15.61
C THR A 38 -21.49 -8.72 -15.95
N PHE A 39 -21.29 -9.90 -16.53
CA PHE A 39 -19.97 -10.40 -16.92
C PHE A 39 -20.06 -11.32 -18.15
N GLN A 40 -18.91 -11.66 -18.73
CA GLN A 40 -18.74 -12.67 -19.77
C GLN A 40 -17.82 -13.78 -19.23
N ARG A 41 -17.89 -14.97 -19.80
CA ARG A 41 -16.93 -16.05 -19.49
C ARG A 41 -15.57 -15.78 -20.13
N GLU A 42 -15.58 -15.21 -21.32
CA GLU A 42 -14.38 -14.92 -22.09
C GLU A 42 -14.38 -13.47 -22.55
N TYR A 43 -13.28 -12.80 -22.36
CA TYR A 43 -13.08 -11.43 -22.82
C TYR A 43 -12.07 -11.40 -23.97
N SER A 44 -12.40 -10.69 -25.05
CA SER A 44 -11.48 -10.50 -26.19
C SER A 44 -10.35 -9.53 -25.85
N TYR A 45 -10.60 -8.60 -24.94
CA TYR A 45 -9.62 -7.63 -24.48
C TYR A 45 -9.42 -7.80 -22.97
N GLU A 46 -8.18 -8.09 -22.56
CA GLU A 46 -7.84 -8.44 -21.19
C GLU A 46 -8.22 -7.34 -20.17
N ALA A 47 -8.18 -6.06 -20.56
CA ALA A 47 -8.57 -4.95 -19.69
C ALA A 47 -10.04 -5.02 -19.21
N CYS A 48 -10.91 -5.73 -19.95
CA CYS A 48 -12.31 -5.93 -19.60
C CYS A 48 -12.52 -7.12 -18.66
N ASN A 49 -11.50 -7.96 -18.47
CA ASN A 49 -11.57 -9.12 -17.60
C ASN A 49 -11.55 -8.67 -16.13
N PRO A 50 -12.51 -9.09 -15.30
CA PRO A 50 -12.55 -8.74 -13.87
C PRO A 50 -11.26 -9.09 -13.10
N SER A 51 -10.56 -10.16 -13.49
CA SER A 51 -9.30 -10.57 -12.87
C SER A 51 -8.11 -9.64 -13.18
N THR A 52 -8.22 -8.77 -14.18
CA THR A 52 -7.12 -7.88 -14.59
C THR A 52 -6.74 -6.89 -13.49
N ARG A 53 -7.69 -6.46 -12.66
CA ARG A 53 -7.42 -5.61 -11.49
C ARG A 53 -6.42 -6.29 -10.55
N ALA A 54 -6.66 -7.55 -10.21
CA ALA A 54 -5.76 -8.33 -9.35
C ALA A 54 -4.39 -8.56 -10.01
N LYS A 55 -4.36 -8.88 -11.31
CA LYS A 55 -3.11 -9.05 -12.05
C LYS A 55 -2.26 -7.77 -12.05
N ILE A 56 -2.87 -6.60 -12.26
CA ILE A 56 -2.19 -5.29 -12.17
C ILE A 56 -1.64 -5.09 -10.77
N TYR A 57 -2.45 -5.30 -9.74
CA TYR A 57 -2.05 -5.17 -8.35
C TYR A 57 -0.79 -5.99 -8.04
N PHE A 58 -0.82 -7.31 -8.31
CA PHE A 58 0.31 -8.19 -8.05
C PHE A 58 1.56 -7.85 -8.86
N GLN A 59 1.44 -7.39 -10.08
CA GLN A 59 2.59 -6.91 -10.86
C GLN A 59 3.24 -5.69 -10.20
N ILE A 60 2.45 -4.74 -9.72
CA ILE A 60 2.94 -3.49 -9.13
C ILE A 60 3.61 -3.71 -7.79
N ILE A 61 3.01 -4.49 -6.88
CA ILE A 61 3.60 -4.75 -5.55
C ILE A 61 4.88 -5.59 -5.63
N ASN A 62 5.10 -6.30 -6.75
CA ASN A 62 6.34 -7.00 -7.07
C ASN A 62 7.32 -6.16 -7.91
N GLY A 63 7.19 -4.84 -7.87
CA GLY A 63 8.16 -3.91 -8.45
C GLY A 63 8.04 -3.64 -9.94
N SER A 64 7.01 -4.17 -10.64
CA SER A 64 6.78 -3.85 -12.04
C SER A 64 6.34 -2.39 -12.21
N GLY A 65 6.89 -1.70 -13.22
CA GLY A 65 6.44 -0.37 -13.59
C GLY A 65 5.18 -0.41 -14.45
N THR A 66 4.41 0.68 -14.50
CA THR A 66 3.15 0.81 -15.26
C THR A 66 3.26 0.31 -16.72
N ARG A 67 4.32 0.71 -17.44
CA ARG A 67 4.53 0.27 -18.83
C ARG A 67 4.92 -1.20 -18.94
N ALA A 68 5.69 -1.73 -17.98
CA ALA A 68 6.04 -3.16 -17.94
C ALA A 68 4.80 -4.01 -17.68
N THR A 69 3.99 -3.63 -16.71
CA THR A 69 2.69 -4.27 -16.41
C THR A 69 1.76 -4.27 -17.63
N ALA A 70 1.65 -3.12 -18.32
CA ALA A 70 0.81 -3.00 -19.51
C ALA A 70 1.27 -3.95 -20.64
N ARG A 71 2.59 -4.06 -20.88
CA ARG A 71 3.13 -5.03 -21.86
C ARG A 71 2.91 -6.47 -21.44
N ALA A 72 3.14 -6.80 -20.17
CA ALA A 72 2.98 -8.16 -19.65
C ALA A 72 1.53 -8.66 -19.75
N LEU A 73 0.55 -7.76 -19.57
CA LEU A 73 -0.87 -8.08 -19.63
C LEU A 73 -1.53 -7.77 -20.99
N ASN A 74 -0.75 -7.28 -21.95
CA ASN A 74 -1.26 -6.82 -23.25
C ASN A 74 -2.45 -5.85 -23.15
N ILE A 75 -2.32 -4.83 -22.31
CA ILE A 75 -3.34 -3.79 -22.07
C ILE A 75 -2.74 -2.39 -22.25
N ASN A 76 -3.61 -1.38 -22.35
CA ASN A 76 -3.16 0.00 -22.44
C ASN A 76 -2.54 0.47 -21.10
N PRO A 77 -1.40 1.19 -21.10
CA PRO A 77 -0.83 1.77 -19.88
C PRO A 77 -1.78 2.68 -19.09
N ASN A 78 -2.72 3.35 -19.77
CA ASN A 78 -3.75 4.17 -19.13
C ASN A 78 -4.71 3.31 -18.29
N THR A 79 -5.01 2.09 -18.71
CA THR A 79 -5.80 1.14 -17.92
C THR A 79 -5.09 0.80 -16.62
N VAL A 80 -3.78 0.53 -16.67
CA VAL A 80 -2.97 0.30 -15.45
C VAL A 80 -3.02 1.51 -14.53
N THR A 81 -2.82 2.71 -15.06
CA THR A 81 -2.85 3.95 -14.27
C THR A 81 -4.23 4.21 -13.65
N ALA A 82 -5.31 4.02 -14.40
CA ALA A 82 -6.67 4.17 -13.90
C ALA A 82 -6.98 3.16 -12.78
N THR A 83 -6.58 1.91 -12.97
CA THR A 83 -6.72 0.86 -11.95
C THR A 83 -5.94 1.21 -10.68
N LEU A 84 -4.70 1.71 -10.80
CA LEU A 84 -3.93 2.13 -9.63
C LEU A 84 -4.59 3.26 -8.85
N ARG A 85 -5.12 4.27 -9.55
CA ARG A 85 -5.89 5.36 -8.90
C ARG A 85 -7.11 4.85 -8.14
N SER A 86 -7.77 3.80 -8.63
CA SER A 86 -8.92 3.22 -7.93
C SER A 86 -8.58 2.53 -6.59
N PHE A 87 -7.31 2.32 -6.27
CA PHE A 87 -6.88 1.82 -4.96
C PHE A 87 -6.67 2.95 -3.94
N GLU A 88 -6.57 4.22 -4.37
CA GLU A 88 -6.21 5.35 -3.51
C GLU A 88 -7.10 5.46 -2.26
N THR A 89 -8.40 5.27 -2.43
CA THR A 89 -9.38 5.32 -1.32
C THR A 89 -9.34 4.12 -0.37
N LEU A 90 -8.56 3.09 -0.72
CA LEU A 90 -8.41 1.87 0.09
C LEU A 90 -7.10 1.85 0.89
N LEU A 91 -6.24 2.85 0.69
CA LEU A 91 -4.93 2.93 1.34
C LEU A 91 -5.06 3.35 2.80
N TRP A 92 -4.36 2.65 3.66
CA TRP A 92 -4.20 3.02 5.06
C TRP A 92 -2.84 3.67 5.27
N HIS A 93 -2.81 4.70 6.10
CA HIS A 93 -1.59 5.34 6.59
C HIS A 93 -1.19 4.86 7.98
N VAL A 94 -2.13 4.31 8.72
CA VAL A 94 -1.96 3.71 10.04
C VAL A 94 -2.21 2.21 9.92
N ASN A 95 -1.44 1.42 10.63
CA ASN A 95 -1.65 -0.03 10.75
C ASN A 95 -2.74 -0.31 11.78
N TYR A 96 -3.99 -0.15 11.37
CA TYR A 96 -5.14 -0.30 12.27
C TYR A 96 -5.25 -1.71 12.86
N ASP A 97 -4.89 -2.75 12.09
CA ASP A 97 -4.94 -4.13 12.60
C ASP A 97 -3.97 -4.31 13.76
N PHE A 98 -2.77 -3.74 13.68
CA PHE A 98 -1.80 -3.76 14.77
C PHE A 98 -2.20 -2.84 15.94
N LEU A 99 -2.84 -1.72 15.66
CA LEU A 99 -3.36 -0.82 16.69
C LEU A 99 -4.44 -1.51 17.52
N PHE A 100 -5.41 -2.15 16.87
CA PHE A 100 -6.48 -2.87 17.55
C PHE A 100 -5.96 -4.10 18.32
N GLU A 101 -5.03 -4.86 17.75
CA GLU A 101 -4.37 -5.97 18.43
C GLU A 101 -3.69 -5.53 19.75
N LYS A 102 -3.06 -4.34 19.76
CA LYS A 102 -2.47 -3.79 20.99
C LYS A 102 -3.53 -3.33 21.99
N VAL A 103 -4.58 -2.66 21.54
CA VAL A 103 -5.65 -2.14 22.41
C VAL A 103 -6.43 -3.29 23.07
N ASP A 104 -6.76 -4.33 22.32
CA ASP A 104 -7.48 -5.49 22.87
C ASP A 104 -6.69 -6.27 23.93
N ASN A 105 -5.36 -6.28 23.80
CA ASN A 105 -4.47 -6.88 24.81
C ASN A 105 -4.30 -6.01 26.07
N GLU A 106 -4.63 -4.71 26.01
CA GLU A 106 -4.56 -3.78 27.15
C GLU A 106 -5.82 -3.80 28.06
N LEU A 107 -6.87 -4.54 27.69
CA LEU A 107 -8.08 -4.68 28.50
C LEU A 107 -7.91 -5.54 29.76
N GLU A 108 -6.77 -6.15 29.99
CA GLU A 108 -6.40 -6.80 31.25
C GLU A 108 -5.17 -6.13 31.87
N VAL A 109 -5.45 -5.24 32.85
CA VAL A 109 -4.55 -4.83 33.95
C VAL A 109 -3.41 -3.82 33.68
N ASP A 110 -3.60 -2.59 34.11
CA ASP A 110 -2.73 -1.65 34.88
C ASP A 110 -1.18 -1.61 34.64
N ILE A 111 -0.64 -2.11 33.57
CA ILE A 111 0.73 -1.75 33.17
C ILE A 111 0.74 -1.46 31.68
N ILE A 112 0.45 -0.23 31.33
CA ILE A 112 0.82 0.30 30.02
C ILE A 112 2.35 0.36 30.01
N CYS A 113 3.00 -0.72 29.63
CA CYS A 113 4.38 -0.67 29.23
C CYS A 113 4.47 0.29 28.06
N GLY A 114 5.21 1.40 28.25
CA GLY A 114 5.37 2.40 27.22
C GLY A 114 5.85 1.73 25.94
N THR A 115 5.08 1.90 24.87
CA THR A 115 5.49 1.41 23.56
C THR A 115 6.66 2.25 23.07
N GLU A 116 7.67 1.57 22.58
CA GLU A 116 8.86 2.19 21.99
C GLU A 116 8.71 2.17 20.47
N ALA A 117 9.10 3.25 19.80
CA ALA A 117 9.06 3.32 18.33
C ALA A 117 10.43 3.71 17.76
N GLU A 118 10.71 3.26 16.55
CA GLU A 118 11.77 3.82 15.72
C GLU A 118 11.12 4.75 14.68
N MET A 119 11.68 5.94 14.50
CA MET A 119 11.23 6.89 13.46
C MET A 119 12.40 7.27 12.56
N ASP A 120 12.14 7.33 11.27
CA ASP A 120 13.14 7.75 10.28
C ASP A 120 12.45 8.27 9.03
N GLU A 121 13.20 9.01 8.20
CA GLU A 121 12.74 9.47 6.92
C GLU A 121 13.55 8.88 5.76
N MET A 122 12.86 8.40 4.74
CA MET A 122 13.47 7.86 3.54
C MET A 122 13.35 8.83 2.37
N TRP A 123 14.49 9.29 1.86
CA TRP A 123 14.56 10.13 0.68
C TRP A 123 14.13 9.40 -0.59
N SER A 124 13.33 10.07 -1.39
CA SER A 124 13.02 9.75 -2.78
C SER A 124 12.86 11.04 -3.59
N PHE A 125 12.51 10.93 -4.86
CA PHE A 125 12.21 12.07 -5.71
C PHE A 125 11.16 11.72 -6.76
N VAL A 126 10.53 12.76 -7.28
CA VAL A 126 9.54 12.65 -8.35
C VAL A 126 9.98 13.54 -9.50
N HIS A 127 9.95 13.03 -10.72
CA HIS A 127 10.37 13.68 -11.95
C HIS A 127 11.88 13.85 -12.06
N ASP A 128 12.49 14.65 -11.20
CA ASP A 128 13.93 14.88 -11.11
C ASP A 128 14.38 15.02 -9.65
N LYS A 129 15.68 15.00 -9.39
CA LYS A 129 16.24 14.99 -8.03
C LYS A 129 16.04 16.29 -7.24
N SER A 130 15.67 17.38 -7.90
CA SER A 130 15.36 18.64 -7.22
C SER A 130 13.98 18.58 -6.56
N GLN A 131 13.08 17.76 -7.10
CA GLN A 131 11.76 17.53 -6.54
C GLN A 131 11.80 16.38 -5.53
N GLN A 132 12.37 16.66 -4.38
CA GLN A 132 12.49 15.69 -3.29
C GLN A 132 11.13 15.35 -2.73
N TYR A 133 10.94 14.05 -2.41
CA TYR A 133 9.71 13.54 -1.81
C TYR A 133 10.07 12.47 -0.78
N TRP A 134 9.81 12.78 0.48
CA TRP A 134 10.24 11.99 1.61
C TRP A 134 9.11 11.11 2.12
N LEU A 135 9.42 9.88 2.46
CA LEU A 135 8.56 8.99 3.23
C LEU A 135 8.98 9.09 4.68
N TRP A 136 8.10 9.59 5.52
CA TRP A 136 8.22 9.61 6.96
C TRP A 136 7.47 8.41 7.52
N TRP A 137 8.07 7.60 8.36
CA TRP A 137 7.37 6.50 8.97
C TRP A 137 7.89 6.16 10.35
N ALA A 138 7.04 5.44 11.13
CA ALA A 138 7.33 4.92 12.45
C ALA A 138 7.07 3.42 12.45
N ILE A 139 7.93 2.69 13.17
CA ILE A 139 7.78 1.25 13.41
C ILE A 139 7.83 0.97 14.90
N ASP A 140 7.18 -0.07 15.34
CA ASP A 140 7.30 -0.59 16.69
C ASP A 140 8.72 -1.11 16.94
N HIS A 141 9.37 -0.66 18.00
CA HIS A 141 10.76 -1.02 18.26
C HIS A 141 10.95 -2.49 18.61
N GLU A 142 10.01 -3.09 19.31
CA GLU A 142 10.11 -4.49 19.72
C GLU A 142 9.94 -5.44 18.53
N THR A 143 8.82 -5.33 17.81
CA THR A 143 8.45 -6.25 16.73
C THR A 143 8.97 -5.83 15.37
N GLY A 144 9.32 -4.55 15.18
CA GLY A 144 9.64 -3.96 13.89
C GLY A 144 8.43 -3.85 12.94
N ARG A 145 7.19 -4.01 13.43
CA ARG A 145 5.97 -3.80 12.62
C ARG A 145 5.76 -2.30 12.39
N PRO A 146 5.48 -1.87 11.16
CA PRO A 146 5.16 -0.48 10.91
C PRO A 146 3.87 -0.05 11.60
N LEU A 147 3.92 1.13 12.21
CA LEU A 147 2.81 1.78 12.90
C LEU A 147 2.04 2.69 11.95
N ALA A 148 2.75 3.63 11.34
CA ALA A 148 2.17 4.60 10.42
C ALA A 148 3.22 5.19 9.48
N PHE A 149 2.75 5.84 8.43
CA PHE A 149 3.59 6.61 7.51
C PHE A 149 2.84 7.78 6.89
N CYS A 150 3.59 8.81 6.48
CA CYS A 150 3.10 9.89 5.64
C CYS A 150 4.16 10.30 4.60
N PHE A 151 3.77 11.16 3.67
CA PHE A 151 4.66 11.63 2.62
C PHE A 151 4.72 13.14 2.59
N GLY A 152 5.90 13.69 2.31
CA GLY A 152 6.04 15.11 2.13
C GLY A 152 7.44 15.57 1.81
N THR A 153 7.72 16.81 2.16
CA THR A 153 9.06 17.39 2.13
C THR A 153 9.79 17.10 3.46
N ARG A 154 11.01 17.60 3.63
CA ARG A 154 11.74 17.47 4.91
C ARG A 154 11.36 18.58 5.92
N GLU A 155 10.15 19.10 5.82
CA GLU A 155 9.62 20.10 6.73
C GLU A 155 9.04 19.49 7.99
N HIS A 156 9.15 20.18 9.11
CA HIS A 156 8.68 19.78 10.43
C HIS A 156 7.20 19.36 10.47
N LYS A 157 6.35 19.97 9.66
CA LYS A 157 4.91 19.63 9.60
C LYS A 157 4.62 18.17 9.32
N TYR A 158 5.48 17.47 8.56
CA TYR A 158 5.29 16.04 8.25
C TYR A 158 5.72 15.14 9.42
N LEU A 159 6.64 15.60 10.24
CA LEU A 159 6.93 14.94 11.51
C LEU A 159 5.73 15.05 12.46
N GLU A 160 5.10 16.22 12.55
CA GLU A 160 3.88 16.40 13.36
C GLU A 160 2.72 15.55 12.80
N GLU A 161 2.51 15.52 11.48
CA GLU A 161 1.54 14.63 10.83
C GLU A 161 1.78 13.16 11.21
N LEU A 162 3.03 12.69 11.15
CA LEU A 162 3.37 11.31 11.56
C LEU A 162 3.05 11.07 13.04
N ARG A 163 3.33 12.05 13.91
CA ARG A 163 3.03 11.96 15.35
C ARG A 163 1.53 11.87 15.62
N GLU A 164 0.72 12.64 14.91
CA GLU A 164 -0.74 12.55 14.99
C GLU A 164 -1.22 11.16 14.57
N LEU A 165 -0.66 10.59 13.49
CA LEU A 165 -1.01 9.24 13.02
C LEU A 165 -0.67 8.14 14.03
N ILE A 166 0.40 8.30 14.82
CA ILE A 166 0.81 7.29 15.83
C ILE A 166 0.26 7.56 17.23
N ALA A 167 -0.50 8.63 17.42
CA ALA A 167 -0.98 9.01 18.77
C ALA A 167 -1.77 7.89 19.46
N GLY A 168 -2.54 7.10 18.71
CA GLY A 168 -3.29 5.97 19.23
C GLY A 168 -2.45 4.81 19.79
N PHE A 169 -1.15 4.75 19.47
CA PHE A 169 -0.24 3.70 19.96
C PHE A 169 0.40 4.00 21.32
N ASN A 170 0.12 5.16 21.93
CA ASN A 170 0.64 5.57 23.23
C ASN A 170 2.17 5.43 23.36
N ILE A 171 2.92 5.94 22.35
CA ILE A 171 4.37 5.86 22.30
C ILE A 171 4.99 6.74 23.40
N LYS A 172 5.86 6.17 24.23
CA LYS A 172 6.57 6.87 25.32
C LYS A 172 8.02 7.17 24.97
N THR A 173 8.66 6.31 24.18
CA THR A 173 10.05 6.49 23.77
C THR A 173 10.17 6.37 22.26
N VAL A 174 10.88 7.29 21.62
CA VAL A 174 11.16 7.29 20.19
C VAL A 174 12.67 7.23 19.95
N PHE A 175 13.11 6.20 19.24
CA PHE A 175 14.47 6.08 18.75
C PHE A 175 14.59 6.72 17.38
N VAL A 176 15.53 7.63 17.22
CA VAL A 176 15.75 8.41 16.00
C VAL A 176 17.22 8.45 15.60
N ASP A 177 17.49 8.82 14.37
CA ASP A 177 18.84 9.23 13.95
C ASP A 177 19.16 10.64 14.45
N GLY A 178 20.35 11.15 14.12
CA GLY A 178 20.81 12.48 14.56
C GLY A 178 20.19 13.65 13.79
N ASN A 179 19.01 13.53 13.16
CA ASN A 179 18.36 14.64 12.49
C ASN A 179 17.76 15.62 13.51
N PRO A 180 18.16 16.93 13.49
CA PRO A 180 17.67 17.92 14.45
C PRO A 180 16.16 18.12 14.49
N ALA A 181 15.43 17.72 13.43
CA ALA A 181 13.98 17.83 13.41
C ALA A 181 13.31 17.06 14.56
N TYR A 182 13.91 15.96 15.01
CA TYR A 182 13.38 15.13 16.08
C TYR A 182 13.53 15.75 17.48
N GLU A 183 14.43 16.72 17.67
CA GLU A 183 14.59 17.44 18.97
C GLU A 183 13.34 18.25 19.36
N THR A 184 12.47 18.51 18.40
CA THR A 184 11.23 19.27 18.64
C THR A 184 10.09 18.40 19.18
N ILE A 185 10.27 17.09 19.22
CA ILE A 185 9.24 16.17 19.73
C ILE A 185 9.04 16.41 21.23
N LYS A 186 7.78 16.64 21.59
CA LYS A 186 7.34 16.81 22.99
C LYS A 186 6.45 15.63 23.40
N ASN A 187 6.32 15.41 24.70
CA ASN A 187 5.45 14.39 25.32
C ASN A 187 5.90 12.92 25.13
N CYS A 188 7.13 12.69 24.68
CA CYS A 188 7.79 11.39 24.75
C CYS A 188 9.30 11.57 24.86
N ASP A 189 9.98 10.54 25.33
CA ASP A 189 11.44 10.51 25.43
C ASP A 189 12.04 10.28 24.03
N VAL A 190 12.94 11.18 23.60
CA VAL A 190 13.65 11.05 22.33
C VAL A 190 15.06 10.56 22.58
N VAL A 191 15.39 9.40 22.05
CA VAL A 191 16.72 8.78 22.18
C VAL A 191 17.41 8.75 20.82
N VAL A 192 18.45 9.56 20.68
CA VAL A 192 19.28 9.57 19.46
C VAL A 192 20.26 8.39 19.50
N SER A 193 20.03 7.37 18.68
CA SER A 193 20.85 6.17 18.67
C SER A 193 20.80 5.41 17.35
N LYS A 194 21.90 5.38 16.63
CA LYS A 194 22.04 4.56 15.40
C LYS A 194 21.88 3.06 15.64
N ARG A 195 22.16 2.57 16.84
CA ARG A 195 22.00 1.15 17.17
C ARG A 195 20.53 0.75 17.23
N ASN A 196 19.69 1.65 17.68
CA ASN A 196 18.27 1.40 17.92
C ASN A 196 17.37 1.78 16.73
N THR A 197 17.95 2.20 15.58
CA THR A 197 17.22 2.49 14.32
C THR A 197 17.51 1.48 13.23
N GLN A 198 18.13 0.35 13.55
CA GLN A 198 18.51 -0.65 12.55
C GLN A 198 17.32 -1.37 11.90
N LYS A 199 16.22 -1.54 12.62
CA LYS A 199 15.03 -2.22 12.11
C LYS A 199 14.34 -1.36 11.04
N ILE A 200 14.20 -0.07 11.28
CA ILE A 200 13.60 0.85 10.30
C ILE A 200 14.50 1.00 9.06
N GLU A 201 15.81 1.04 9.22
CA GLU A 201 16.75 1.03 8.09
C GLU A 201 16.60 -0.24 7.22
N ARG A 202 16.41 -1.42 7.84
CA ARG A 202 16.10 -2.66 7.11
C ARG A 202 14.78 -2.56 6.35
N LYS A 203 13.77 -1.91 6.90
CA LYS A 203 12.50 -1.68 6.20
C LYS A 203 12.70 -0.78 4.98
N HIS A 204 13.58 0.23 5.07
CA HIS A 204 13.98 1.04 3.91
C HIS A 204 14.59 0.19 2.80
N LEU A 205 15.49 -0.75 3.14
CA LEU A 205 16.09 -1.67 2.16
C LEU A 205 15.03 -2.58 1.53
N SER A 206 14.17 -3.19 2.32
CA SER A 206 13.08 -4.04 1.83
C SER A 206 12.16 -3.27 0.90
N LEU A 207 11.76 -2.05 1.29
CA LEU A 207 10.88 -1.21 0.47
C LEU A 207 11.54 -0.83 -0.87
N ARG A 208 12.85 -0.55 -0.90
CA ARG A 208 13.59 -0.32 -2.15
C ARG A 208 13.69 -1.57 -3.02
N THR A 209 13.74 -2.76 -2.43
CA THR A 209 13.75 -4.04 -3.15
C THR A 209 12.41 -4.29 -3.83
N TRP A 210 11.30 -4.08 -3.12
CA TRP A 210 9.96 -4.35 -3.64
C TRP A 210 9.40 -3.22 -4.52
N CYS A 211 9.86 -1.98 -4.33
CA CYS A 211 9.40 -0.82 -5.06
C CYS A 211 10.50 -0.23 -5.94
N SER A 212 10.53 -0.60 -7.22
CA SER A 212 11.56 -0.17 -8.16
C SER A 212 11.66 1.36 -8.34
N ARG A 213 10.61 2.12 -7.95
CA ARG A 213 10.59 3.59 -7.98
C ARG A 213 11.50 4.23 -6.94
N LEU A 214 11.86 3.49 -5.89
CA LEU A 214 12.67 3.95 -4.76
C LEU A 214 14.15 3.59 -4.91
N VAL A 215 14.52 2.94 -6.01
CA VAL A 215 15.92 2.59 -6.30
C VAL A 215 16.71 3.86 -6.64
N ARG A 216 17.75 4.16 -5.85
CA ARG A 216 18.51 5.44 -5.91
C ARG A 216 19.19 5.73 -7.26
N LYS A 217 19.65 4.69 -7.98
CA LYS A 217 20.39 4.82 -9.23
C LYS A 217 19.62 4.30 -10.46
N GLY A 218 18.32 4.05 -10.31
CA GLY A 218 17.48 3.50 -11.38
C GLY A 218 16.83 4.59 -12.23
N ILE A 219 16.50 4.23 -13.49
CA ILE A 219 15.71 5.08 -14.39
C ILE A 219 14.19 4.96 -14.16
N ARG A 220 13.77 4.17 -13.16
CA ARG A 220 12.37 3.83 -12.89
C ARG A 220 11.69 4.76 -11.89
N PHE A 221 12.22 5.96 -11.72
CA PHE A 221 11.65 6.96 -10.82
C PHE A 221 10.25 7.40 -11.23
N SER A 222 9.51 7.91 -10.27
CA SER A 222 8.13 8.40 -10.49
C SER A 222 8.11 9.70 -11.27
N LYS A 223 7.13 9.84 -12.17
CA LYS A 223 6.89 11.07 -12.95
C LYS A 223 5.67 11.87 -12.46
N SER A 224 5.03 11.45 -11.36
CA SER A 224 3.86 12.10 -10.78
C SER A 224 3.83 11.81 -9.29
N HIS A 225 3.60 12.84 -8.47
CA HIS A 225 3.46 12.72 -7.02
C HIS A 225 2.31 11.76 -6.65
N ALA A 226 1.14 11.90 -7.27
CA ALA A 226 0.00 11.03 -7.02
C ALA A 226 0.34 9.54 -7.30
N MET A 227 1.01 9.25 -8.42
CA MET A 227 1.39 7.87 -8.75
C MET A 227 2.54 7.35 -7.88
N HIS A 228 3.42 8.23 -7.39
CA HIS A 228 4.43 7.86 -6.40
C HIS A 228 3.76 7.45 -5.10
N TYR A 229 2.93 8.32 -4.57
CA TYR A 229 2.13 8.10 -3.37
C TYR A 229 1.34 6.79 -3.43
N ILE A 230 0.50 6.62 -4.46
CA ILE A 230 -0.35 5.42 -4.61
C ILE A 230 0.50 4.14 -4.64
N VAL A 231 1.54 4.09 -5.46
CA VAL A 231 2.32 2.86 -5.63
C VAL A 231 3.14 2.52 -4.40
N VAL A 232 3.79 3.49 -3.76
CA VAL A 232 4.56 3.23 -2.54
C VAL A 232 3.64 2.83 -1.39
N SER A 233 2.49 3.52 -1.24
CA SER A 233 1.48 3.16 -0.24
C SER A 233 0.88 1.77 -0.49
N LEU A 234 0.65 1.36 -1.75
CA LEU A 234 0.21 -0.02 -2.08
C LEU A 234 1.22 -1.06 -1.60
N VAL A 235 2.51 -0.83 -1.84
CA VAL A 235 3.59 -1.73 -1.40
C VAL A 235 3.65 -1.80 0.12
N ILE A 236 3.51 -0.66 0.82
CA ILE A 236 3.47 -0.62 2.29
C ILE A 236 2.25 -1.36 2.82
N ASN A 237 1.06 -1.07 2.30
CA ASN A 237 -0.17 -1.74 2.73
C ASN A 237 -0.10 -3.25 2.53
N HIS A 238 0.43 -3.72 1.40
CA HIS A 238 0.52 -5.16 1.13
C HIS A 238 1.58 -5.86 2.01
N TRP A 239 2.83 -5.41 1.93
CA TRP A 239 3.96 -6.13 2.51
C TRP A 239 4.21 -5.84 4.00
N PHE A 240 3.79 -4.66 4.47
CA PHE A 240 4.07 -4.25 5.83
C PHE A 240 2.83 -4.20 6.73
N PHE A 241 1.67 -3.84 6.18
CA PHE A 241 0.41 -3.90 6.92
C PHE A 241 -0.34 -5.21 6.70
N ASN A 242 0.21 -6.12 5.85
CA ASN A 242 -0.37 -7.42 5.51
C ASN A 242 -1.80 -7.33 4.95
N ARG A 243 -2.08 -6.30 4.12
CA ARG A 243 -3.40 -6.04 3.55
C ARG A 243 -3.47 -6.43 2.09
N LEU A 244 -4.45 -7.26 1.75
CA LEU A 244 -4.80 -7.56 0.35
C LEU A 244 -5.93 -6.63 -0.11
N LEU A 245 -5.68 -5.82 -1.16
CA LEU A 245 -6.63 -4.80 -1.64
C LEU A 245 -7.38 -5.18 -2.92
N VAL A 246 -7.39 -6.45 -3.31
CA VAL A 246 -8.03 -7.02 -4.51
C VAL A 246 -8.93 -8.19 -4.19
#